data_4cd84edd7e56a800028878c26c5842d3
#
_entry.id   4cd84edd7e56a800028878c26c5842d3
#
_cell.length_a   1.000
_cell.length_b   1.000
_cell.length_c   1.000
_cell.angle_alpha   90.00
_cell.angle_beta   90.00
_cell.angle_gamma   90.00
#
_symmetry.space_group_name_H-M   'P 1'
#
loop_
_entity.id
_entity.type
_entity.pdbx_description
1 polymer ?
#
loop_
_entity_poly.entity_id
_entity_poly.type
_entity_poly.pdbx_seq_one_letter_code
_entity_poly.pdbx_strand_id
1 'polypeptide(L)'
;NRLMVLDLETGVQTFLTKGLDTNVDAFYWQDSQTIIFNAVWHGTEQLYRLTLDAQPIWRTITEGQYDHEPIDSDEEGFYFLRHSMREANEIYYSQNGEVTQLTYENENIYKQIERSTVVPRWQKTSDGKDMLTWIIYPPHFDPNKKYATILYCEGGPQSPVSQFWSFRWNFMMM
;
A
#
# COMPACT_ATOMS: atom_id res chain seq x y z
N ASN A 1 1.62 15.35 1.53
CA ASN A 1 2.75 15.29 2.47
C ASN A 1 4.04 14.94 1.71
N ARG A 2 5.18 15.48 2.15
CA ARG A 2 6.50 15.28 1.53
C ARG A 2 7.54 15.09 2.64
N LEU A 3 8.60 14.34 2.37
CA LEU A 3 9.73 14.24 3.28
C LEU A 3 10.72 15.36 3.03
N MET A 4 11.11 15.99 4.11
CA MET A 4 12.19 16.99 4.16
C MET A 4 13.10 16.68 5.33
N VAL A 5 14.39 16.90 5.19
CA VAL A 5 15.35 16.86 6.30
C VAL A 5 15.81 18.27 6.61
N LEU A 6 15.93 18.58 7.91
CA LEU A 6 16.50 19.81 8.43
C LEU A 6 17.84 19.46 9.07
N ASP A 7 18.92 20.04 8.57
CA ASP A 7 20.21 20.03 9.24
C ASP A 7 20.18 21.01 10.40
N LEU A 8 20.36 20.52 11.62
CA LEU A 8 20.24 21.33 12.84
C LEU A 8 21.41 22.27 13.08
N GLU A 9 22.57 21.99 12.51
CA GLU A 9 23.78 22.84 12.65
C GLU A 9 23.72 24.01 11.66
N THR A 10 23.35 23.72 10.41
CA THR A 10 23.36 24.73 9.34
C THR A 10 22.01 25.40 9.12
N GLY A 11 20.92 24.82 9.62
CA GLY A 11 19.54 25.25 9.37
C GLY A 11 19.06 24.99 7.93
N VAL A 12 19.82 24.25 7.13
CA VAL A 12 19.48 23.95 5.73
C VAL A 12 18.39 22.89 5.67
N GLN A 13 17.36 23.17 4.88
CA GLN A 13 16.28 22.20 4.58
C GLN A 13 16.52 21.59 3.21
N THR A 14 16.48 20.26 3.14
CA THR A 14 16.58 19.49 1.90
C THR A 14 15.32 18.71 1.63
N PHE A 15 14.79 18.85 0.42
CA PHE A 15 13.59 18.16 -0.03
C PHE A 15 13.96 16.77 -0.56
N LEU A 16 13.52 15.70 0.14
CA LEU A 16 13.96 14.32 -0.11
C LEU A 16 13.16 13.58 -1.16
N THR A 17 11.85 13.80 -1.21
CA THR A 17 10.93 13.07 -2.11
C THR A 17 10.58 13.87 -3.37
N LYS A 18 11.55 14.55 -3.94
CA LYS A 18 11.37 15.27 -5.21
C LYS A 18 11.02 14.28 -6.33
N GLY A 19 9.96 14.57 -7.09
CA GLY A 19 9.48 13.71 -8.16
C GLY A 19 8.51 12.60 -7.73
N LEU A 20 8.28 12.39 -6.45
CA LEU A 20 7.20 11.53 -5.96
C LEU A 20 5.86 12.28 -6.13
N ASP A 21 4.97 11.74 -6.96
CA ASP A 21 3.67 12.35 -7.27
C ASP A 21 2.54 11.79 -6.40
N THR A 22 2.82 11.62 -5.11
CA THR A 22 1.86 11.18 -4.11
C THR A 22 2.28 11.65 -2.71
N ASN A 23 1.41 11.46 -1.72
CA ASN A 23 1.72 11.77 -0.34
C ASN A 23 2.57 10.66 0.31
N VAL A 24 3.44 11.07 1.22
CA VAL A 24 4.05 10.15 2.20
C VAL A 24 3.13 10.11 3.41
N ASP A 25 2.77 8.92 3.86
CA ASP A 25 1.83 8.72 4.96
C ASP A 25 2.56 8.42 6.28
N ALA A 26 3.44 7.43 6.32
CA ALA A 26 4.29 7.13 7.46
C ALA A 26 5.75 6.97 7.05
N PHE A 27 6.66 7.15 7.99
CA PHE A 27 8.08 6.92 7.78
C PHE A 27 8.81 6.65 9.09
N TYR A 28 9.98 6.01 9.01
CA TYR A 28 10.94 5.89 10.10
C TYR A 28 12.37 5.88 9.57
N TRP A 29 13.33 6.17 10.45
CA TRP A 29 14.74 6.03 10.16
C TRP A 29 15.21 4.59 10.39
N GLN A 30 15.69 3.93 9.35
CA GLN A 30 16.31 2.62 9.46
C GLN A 30 17.72 2.75 10.07
N ASP A 31 18.44 3.75 9.64
CA ASP A 31 19.77 4.13 10.13
C ASP A 31 20.00 5.64 9.91
N SER A 32 21.21 6.14 10.18
CA SER A 32 21.53 7.57 10.04
C SER A 32 21.46 8.11 8.60
N GLN A 33 21.31 7.24 7.60
CA GLN A 33 21.32 7.61 6.18
C GLN A 33 20.14 7.04 5.39
N THR A 34 19.32 6.21 6.01
CA THR A 34 18.26 5.48 5.33
C THR A 34 16.91 5.73 6.00
N ILE A 35 15.93 6.13 5.21
CA ILE A 35 14.54 6.28 5.63
C ILE A 35 13.70 5.25 4.88
N ILE A 36 12.83 4.53 5.61
CA ILE A 36 11.76 3.74 5.05
C ILE A 36 10.45 4.55 5.18
N PHE A 37 9.69 4.63 4.11
CA PHE A 37 8.40 5.31 4.11
C PHE A 37 7.39 4.58 3.23
N ASN A 38 6.09 4.81 3.46
CA ASN A 38 5.04 4.35 2.57
C ASN A 38 4.39 5.49 1.79
N ALA A 39 3.91 5.15 0.63
CA ALA A 39 3.16 6.05 -0.23
C ALA A 39 2.26 5.26 -1.19
N VAL A 40 1.11 5.83 -1.52
CA VAL A 40 0.16 5.20 -2.45
C VAL A 40 0.68 5.29 -3.89
N TRP A 41 0.59 4.17 -4.59
CA TRP A 41 0.87 4.08 -6.01
C TRP A 41 -0.10 3.13 -6.71
N HIS A 42 -0.84 3.64 -7.70
CA HIS A 42 -1.81 2.85 -8.47
C HIS A 42 -2.81 2.05 -7.63
N GLY A 43 -3.36 2.68 -6.57
CA GLY A 43 -4.36 2.06 -5.70
C GLY A 43 -3.83 0.97 -4.78
N THR A 44 -2.53 0.95 -4.54
CA THR A 44 -1.84 0.15 -3.52
C THR A 44 -0.93 1.05 -2.69
N GLU A 45 -0.62 0.66 -1.48
CA GLU A 45 0.32 1.37 -0.63
C GLU A 45 1.63 0.61 -0.55
N GLN A 46 2.70 1.18 -1.10
CA GLN A 46 3.99 0.52 -1.20
C GLN A 46 5.01 1.14 -0.25
N LEU A 47 5.98 0.34 0.19
CA LEU A 47 7.14 0.81 0.94
C LEU A 47 8.25 1.24 -0.01
N TYR A 48 8.91 2.30 0.38
CA TYR A 48 10.05 2.88 -0.31
C TYR A 48 11.23 3.00 0.62
N ARG A 49 12.42 2.77 0.11
CA ARG A 49 13.69 3.07 0.77
C ARG A 49 14.28 4.32 0.14
N LEU A 50 14.60 5.29 0.99
CA LEU A 50 15.27 6.52 0.61
C LEU A 50 16.65 6.55 1.26
N THR A 51 17.70 6.75 0.46
CA THR A 51 19.09 6.92 0.94
C THR A 51 19.48 8.38 0.85
N LEU A 52 20.04 8.91 1.93
CA LEU A 52 20.53 10.29 2.04
C LEU A 52 21.95 10.38 1.50
N ASP A 53 22.07 10.43 0.19
CA ASP A 53 23.31 10.75 -0.50
C ASP A 53 23.33 12.22 -0.92
N ALA A 54 24.41 12.65 -1.59
CA ALA A 54 24.51 14.01 -2.17
C ALA A 54 23.32 14.35 -3.09
N GLN A 55 22.70 13.34 -3.67
CA GLN A 55 21.39 13.40 -4.32
C GLN A 55 20.53 12.30 -3.73
N PRO A 56 19.50 12.63 -2.93
CA PRO A 56 18.62 11.64 -2.33
C PRO A 56 17.94 10.77 -3.39
N ILE A 57 18.06 9.45 -3.25
CA ILE A 57 17.49 8.46 -4.17
C ILE A 57 16.47 7.62 -3.39
N TRP A 58 15.29 7.50 -3.92
CA TRP A 58 14.27 6.59 -3.38
C TRP A 58 13.88 5.53 -4.40
N ARG A 59 13.54 4.34 -3.90
CA ARG A 59 13.08 3.21 -4.71
C ARG A 59 12.03 2.40 -3.96
N THR A 60 11.10 1.82 -4.68
CA THR A 60 10.12 0.87 -4.13
C THR A 60 10.83 -0.40 -3.65
N ILE A 61 10.42 -0.92 -2.49
CA ILE A 61 10.98 -2.13 -1.87
C ILE A 61 9.93 -3.21 -1.59
N THR A 62 8.66 -2.94 -1.88
CA THR A 62 7.56 -3.90 -1.86
C THR A 62 6.81 -3.86 -3.18
N GLU A 63 6.01 -4.90 -3.44
CA GLU A 63 5.21 -5.03 -4.64
C GLU A 63 3.91 -5.81 -4.37
N GLY A 64 3.06 -5.90 -5.38
CA GLY A 64 1.81 -6.66 -5.32
C GLY A 64 0.59 -5.79 -5.04
N GLN A 65 -0.58 -6.44 -4.96
CA GLN A 65 -1.85 -5.79 -4.69
C GLN A 65 -2.12 -5.80 -3.19
N TYR A 66 -1.32 -5.02 -2.46
CA TYR A 66 -1.38 -4.90 -1.00
C TYR A 66 -1.17 -3.47 -0.58
N ASP A 67 -1.64 -3.15 0.61
CA ASP A 67 -1.22 -1.98 1.35
C ASP A 67 -0.20 -2.42 2.41
N HIS A 68 0.90 -1.66 2.49
CA HIS A 68 2.01 -1.93 3.39
C HIS A 68 2.24 -0.72 4.30
N GLU A 69 2.34 -0.98 5.60
CA GLU A 69 2.65 0.03 6.60
C GLU A 69 3.96 -0.32 7.30
N PRO A 70 4.96 0.57 7.31
CA PRO A 70 6.25 0.28 7.92
C PRO A 70 6.12 0.29 9.45
N ILE A 71 6.77 -0.68 10.12
CA ILE A 71 6.76 -0.81 11.58
C ILE A 71 8.13 -0.46 12.16
N ASP A 72 9.16 -1.22 11.76
CA ASP A 72 10.49 -1.16 12.35
C ASP A 72 11.51 -1.86 11.44
N SER A 73 12.79 -1.79 11.79
CA SER A 73 13.87 -2.49 11.12
C SER A 73 14.94 -2.96 12.10
N ASP A 74 15.71 -3.96 11.68
CA ASP A 74 16.96 -4.36 12.29
C ASP A 74 18.12 -4.16 11.30
N GLU A 75 19.31 -4.68 11.66
CA GLU A 75 20.52 -4.55 10.83
C GLU A 75 20.40 -5.28 9.47
N GLU A 76 19.51 -6.28 9.36
CA GLU A 76 19.42 -7.17 8.21
C GLU A 76 18.20 -6.89 7.33
N GLY A 77 17.09 -6.39 7.91
CA GLY A 77 15.85 -6.21 7.19
C GLY A 77 14.87 -5.23 7.82
N PHE A 78 13.60 -5.36 7.48
CA PHE A 78 12.56 -4.48 7.99
C PHE A 78 11.24 -5.22 8.20
N TYR A 79 10.48 -4.76 9.19
CA TYR A 79 9.17 -5.28 9.58
C TYR A 79 8.07 -4.35 9.08
N PHE A 80 6.97 -4.93 8.62
CA PHE A 80 5.83 -4.16 8.13
C PHE A 80 4.51 -4.91 8.32
N LEU A 81 3.42 -4.16 8.43
CA LEU A 81 2.07 -4.67 8.26
C LEU A 81 1.76 -4.79 6.78
N ARG A 82 1.04 -5.83 6.42
CA ARG A 82 0.49 -5.99 5.09
C ARG A 82 -0.96 -6.44 5.17
N HIS A 83 -1.80 -5.79 4.39
CA HIS A 83 -3.19 -6.18 4.21
C HIS A 83 -3.63 -5.97 2.76
N SER A 84 -4.82 -6.46 2.47
CA SER A 84 -5.50 -6.20 1.20
C SER A 84 -7.01 -6.10 1.44
N MET A 85 -7.79 -5.76 0.43
CA MET A 85 -9.26 -5.83 0.51
C MET A 85 -9.77 -7.22 0.93
N ARG A 86 -8.93 -8.27 0.82
CA ARG A 86 -9.26 -9.66 1.11
C ARG A 86 -8.71 -10.19 2.43
N GLU A 87 -7.80 -9.48 3.05
CA GLU A 87 -6.99 -9.96 4.18
C GLU A 87 -6.70 -8.83 5.15
N ALA A 88 -6.98 -9.06 6.44
CA ALA A 88 -6.61 -8.14 7.51
C ALA A 88 -5.08 -8.09 7.69
N ASN A 89 -4.62 -7.13 8.46
CA ASN A 89 -3.20 -6.96 8.78
C ASN A 89 -2.58 -8.21 9.39
N GLU A 90 -1.43 -8.59 8.83
CA GLU A 90 -0.48 -9.52 9.41
C GLU A 90 0.91 -8.89 9.36
N ILE A 91 1.82 -9.35 10.24
CA ILE A 91 3.20 -8.88 10.29
C ILE A 91 4.05 -9.68 9.33
N TYR A 92 4.84 -8.96 8.57
CA TYR A 92 5.82 -9.51 7.63
C TYR A 92 7.21 -8.97 7.93
N TYR A 93 8.21 -9.73 7.55
CA TYR A 93 9.62 -9.35 7.57
C TYR A 93 10.20 -9.46 6.16
N SER A 94 11.00 -8.50 5.76
CA SER A 94 11.73 -8.55 4.49
C SER A 94 13.22 -8.42 4.71
N GLN A 95 13.98 -9.37 4.17
CA GLN A 95 15.43 -9.40 4.18
C GLN A 95 15.92 -9.77 2.78
N ASN A 96 16.86 -9.00 2.22
CA ASN A 96 17.44 -9.24 0.89
C ASN A 96 16.42 -9.42 -0.25
N GLY A 97 15.22 -8.84 -0.13
CA GLY A 97 14.13 -8.98 -1.08
C GLY A 97 13.25 -10.22 -0.87
N GLU A 98 13.58 -11.10 0.05
CA GLU A 98 12.70 -12.18 0.49
C GLU A 98 11.73 -11.68 1.54
N VAL A 99 10.45 -12.03 1.39
CA VAL A 99 9.37 -11.62 2.29
C VAL A 99 8.82 -12.84 3.01
N THR A 100 8.85 -12.81 4.33
CA THR A 100 8.34 -13.87 5.22
C THR A 100 7.18 -13.35 6.05
N GLN A 101 6.07 -14.07 6.07
CA GLN A 101 4.96 -13.79 6.98
C GLN A 101 5.30 -14.30 8.38
N LEU A 102 5.13 -13.47 9.41
CA LEU A 102 5.46 -13.79 10.80
C LEU A 102 4.23 -14.13 11.63
N THR A 103 3.05 -13.56 11.32
CA THR A 103 1.82 -13.81 12.07
C THR A 103 0.74 -14.43 11.17
N TYR A 104 -0.17 -15.19 11.77
CA TYR A 104 -1.24 -15.92 11.09
C TYR A 104 -2.54 -15.84 11.91
N GLU A 105 -2.82 -14.69 12.52
CA GLU A 105 -3.92 -14.50 13.47
C GLU A 105 -5.30 -14.75 12.84
N ASN A 106 -5.44 -14.43 11.55
CA ASN A 106 -6.70 -14.55 10.85
C ASN A 106 -6.86 -15.86 10.04
N GLU A 107 -5.84 -16.71 9.98
CA GLU A 107 -5.81 -17.90 9.13
C GLU A 107 -6.98 -18.85 9.41
N ASN A 108 -7.32 -19.07 10.69
CA ASN A 108 -8.40 -19.97 11.07
C ASN A 108 -9.79 -19.46 10.61
N ILE A 109 -9.97 -18.14 10.52
CA ILE A 109 -11.19 -17.53 9.99
C ILE A 109 -11.22 -17.70 8.47
N TYR A 110 -10.11 -17.41 7.81
CA TYR A 110 -10.01 -17.49 6.34
C TYR A 110 -10.18 -18.90 5.79
N LYS A 111 -9.86 -19.95 6.55
CA LYS A 111 -10.15 -21.35 6.18
C LYS A 111 -11.63 -21.70 6.18
N GLN A 112 -12.47 -20.89 6.84
CA GLN A 112 -13.91 -21.16 7.00
C GLN A 112 -14.78 -20.29 6.07
N ILE A 113 -14.20 -19.33 5.38
CA ILE A 113 -14.91 -18.41 4.48
C ILE A 113 -14.36 -18.49 3.06
N GLU A 114 -15.24 -18.31 2.10
CA GLU A 114 -14.86 -18.13 0.71
C GLU A 114 -14.62 -16.64 0.44
N ARG A 115 -13.45 -16.33 -0.12
CA ARG A 115 -13.05 -14.95 -0.37
C ARG A 115 -13.30 -14.56 -1.82
N SER A 116 -13.78 -13.34 -2.02
CA SER A 116 -13.97 -12.73 -3.34
C SER A 116 -12.63 -12.60 -4.10
N THR A 117 -12.71 -12.42 -5.40
CA THR A 117 -11.56 -12.09 -6.24
C THR A 117 -11.55 -10.59 -6.50
N VAL A 118 -10.43 -9.93 -6.22
CA VAL A 118 -10.24 -8.50 -6.45
C VAL A 118 -9.30 -8.32 -7.63
N VAL A 119 -9.71 -7.56 -8.65
CA VAL A 119 -8.89 -7.29 -9.84
C VAL A 119 -8.85 -5.80 -10.17
N PRO A 120 -7.71 -5.26 -10.59
CA PRO A 120 -7.60 -3.91 -11.10
C PRO A 120 -8.17 -3.83 -12.52
N ARG A 121 -8.91 -2.78 -12.80
CA ARG A 121 -9.37 -2.46 -14.14
C ARG A 121 -9.02 -1.02 -14.49
N TRP A 122 -8.18 -0.86 -15.48
CA TRP A 122 -7.88 0.44 -16.06
C TRP A 122 -8.83 0.76 -17.20
N GLN A 123 -9.35 1.96 -17.21
CA GLN A 123 -10.25 2.44 -18.26
C GLN A 123 -10.02 3.93 -18.54
N LYS A 124 -10.31 4.35 -19.76
CA LYS A 124 -10.25 5.76 -20.13
C LYS A 124 -11.48 6.49 -19.63
N THR A 125 -11.25 7.65 -19.04
CA THR A 125 -12.29 8.63 -18.71
C THR A 125 -12.70 9.44 -19.96
N SER A 126 -13.78 10.19 -19.90
CA SER A 126 -14.26 11.04 -21.02
C SER A 126 -13.26 12.11 -21.44
N ASP A 127 -12.36 12.54 -20.55
CA ASP A 127 -11.25 13.48 -20.81
C ASP A 127 -9.93 12.76 -21.21
N GLY A 128 -9.97 11.45 -21.43
CA GLY A 128 -8.87 10.65 -21.95
C GLY A 128 -7.82 10.20 -20.93
N LYS A 129 -8.03 10.50 -19.64
CA LYS A 129 -7.13 10.05 -18.56
C LYS A 129 -7.35 8.57 -18.24
N ASP A 130 -6.33 7.94 -17.63
CA ASP A 130 -6.46 6.59 -17.10
C ASP A 130 -7.09 6.63 -15.70
N MET A 131 -8.12 5.82 -15.50
CA MET A 131 -8.78 5.65 -14.23
C MET A 131 -8.68 4.19 -13.78
N LEU A 132 -8.16 3.97 -12.58
CA LEU A 132 -8.17 2.67 -11.94
C LEU A 132 -9.50 2.46 -11.21
N THR A 133 -10.07 1.27 -11.40
CA THR A 133 -11.24 0.78 -10.65
C THR A 133 -10.91 -0.62 -10.13
N TRP A 134 -11.18 -0.88 -8.86
CA TRP A 134 -11.15 -2.23 -8.31
C TRP A 134 -12.49 -2.92 -8.58
N ILE A 135 -12.44 -4.12 -9.16
CA ILE A 135 -13.62 -4.97 -9.33
C ILE A 135 -13.53 -6.13 -8.35
N ILE A 136 -14.56 -6.26 -7.52
CA ILE A 136 -14.65 -7.31 -6.52
C ILE A 136 -15.72 -8.29 -6.99
N TYR A 137 -15.28 -9.45 -7.46
CA TYR A 137 -16.16 -10.53 -7.88
C TYR A 137 -16.58 -11.38 -6.68
N PRO A 138 -17.85 -11.78 -6.58
CA PRO A 138 -18.29 -12.69 -5.52
C PRO A 138 -17.57 -14.05 -5.63
N PRO A 139 -17.54 -14.82 -4.54
CA PRO A 139 -17.11 -16.22 -4.62
C PRO A 139 -17.90 -16.97 -5.72
N HIS A 140 -17.21 -17.88 -6.43
CA HIS A 140 -17.80 -18.66 -7.54
C HIS A 140 -18.40 -17.80 -8.67
N PHE A 141 -17.80 -16.65 -8.94
CA PHE A 141 -18.25 -15.78 -10.04
C PHE A 141 -18.31 -16.55 -11.37
N ASP A 142 -19.47 -16.50 -12.01
CA ASP A 142 -19.71 -17.07 -13.35
C ASP A 142 -19.89 -15.94 -14.37
N PRO A 143 -18.99 -15.75 -15.33
CA PRO A 143 -19.08 -14.67 -16.31
C PRO A 143 -20.30 -14.76 -17.25
N ASN A 144 -20.98 -15.90 -17.27
CA ASN A 144 -22.22 -16.07 -18.05
C ASN A 144 -23.48 -15.65 -17.28
N LYS A 145 -23.37 -15.29 -16.02
CA LYS A 145 -24.49 -14.83 -15.20
C LYS A 145 -24.46 -13.31 -15.04
N LYS A 146 -25.62 -12.75 -14.74
CA LYS A 146 -25.77 -11.34 -14.37
C LYS A 146 -25.86 -11.22 -12.86
N TYR A 147 -25.16 -10.23 -12.32
CA TYR A 147 -25.13 -9.94 -10.90
C TYR A 147 -25.60 -8.52 -10.62
N ALA A 148 -26.26 -8.33 -9.48
CA ALA A 148 -26.45 -6.99 -8.95
C ALA A 148 -25.07 -6.37 -8.67
N THR A 149 -24.91 -5.08 -9.00
CA THR A 149 -23.62 -4.41 -8.87
C THR A 149 -23.77 -3.17 -8.01
N ILE A 150 -22.89 -3.02 -7.04
CA ILE A 150 -22.77 -1.82 -6.21
C ILE A 150 -21.57 -1.03 -6.69
N LEU A 151 -21.75 0.27 -6.93
CA LEU A 151 -20.66 1.20 -7.19
C LEU A 151 -20.32 1.93 -5.89
N TYR A 152 -19.13 1.69 -5.37
CA TYR A 152 -18.57 2.48 -4.28
C TYR A 152 -17.73 3.62 -4.85
N CYS A 153 -18.05 4.85 -4.47
CA CYS A 153 -17.31 6.04 -4.88
C CYS A 153 -16.55 6.59 -3.67
N GLU A 154 -15.24 6.73 -3.82
CA GLU A 154 -14.41 7.37 -2.80
C GLU A 154 -14.72 8.84 -2.71
N GLY A 155 -14.72 9.35 -1.48
CA GLY A 155 -14.85 10.77 -1.18
C GLY A 155 -13.50 11.44 -0.95
N GLY A 156 -13.54 12.72 -0.56
CA GLY A 156 -12.40 13.31 0.03
C GLY A 156 -11.63 14.44 -0.61
N PRO A 157 -11.78 14.93 -1.81
CA PRO A 157 -11.87 14.42 -3.17
C PRO A 157 -10.54 13.94 -3.77
N GLN A 158 -9.44 13.90 -3.02
CA GLN A 158 -8.08 13.56 -3.47
C GLN A 158 -7.52 12.33 -2.73
N SER A 159 -8.37 11.39 -2.38
CA SER A 159 -7.97 10.12 -1.75
C SER A 159 -8.26 8.95 -2.70
N PRO A 160 -7.31 8.05 -2.94
CA PRO A 160 -7.57 6.83 -3.69
C PRO A 160 -8.24 5.76 -2.80
N VAL A 161 -9.02 4.89 -3.42
CA VAL A 161 -9.31 3.59 -2.82
C VAL A 161 -8.11 2.70 -3.07
N SER A 162 -7.35 2.40 -2.03
CA SER A 162 -6.25 1.44 -2.06
C SER A 162 -6.73 0.02 -1.75
N GLN A 163 -5.84 -0.86 -1.35
CA GLN A 163 -6.17 -2.22 -0.89
C GLN A 163 -6.58 -2.25 0.59
N PHE A 164 -7.15 -1.15 1.11
CA PHE A 164 -7.42 -1.02 2.54
C PHE A 164 -8.37 -2.10 3.08
N TRP A 165 -8.08 -2.59 4.27
CA TRP A 165 -8.93 -3.47 5.04
C TRP A 165 -9.72 -2.70 6.10
N SER A 166 -10.99 -3.06 6.27
CA SER A 166 -11.80 -2.53 7.36
C SER A 166 -12.76 -3.59 7.88
N PHE A 167 -12.84 -3.75 9.19
CA PHE A 167 -13.87 -4.58 9.84
C PHE A 167 -15.26 -3.94 9.81
N ARG A 168 -15.33 -2.65 9.58
CA ARG A 168 -16.60 -1.90 9.49
C ARG A 168 -17.10 -1.77 8.05
N TRP A 169 -16.20 -1.49 7.11
CA TRP A 169 -16.49 -1.23 5.70
C TRP A 169 -15.78 -2.28 4.84
N ASN A 170 -16.21 -3.51 5.01
CA ASN A 170 -15.58 -4.64 4.33
C ASN A 170 -16.25 -4.89 2.99
N PHE A 171 -15.53 -4.65 1.91
CA PHE A 171 -16.02 -4.87 0.56
C PHE A 171 -16.34 -6.34 0.23
N MET A 172 -15.78 -7.27 1.01
CA MET A 172 -16.11 -8.70 0.88
C MET A 172 -17.50 -9.05 1.38
N MET A 173 -18.12 -8.15 2.16
CA MET A 173 -19.44 -8.34 2.77
C MET A 173 -20.55 -7.55 2.05
N MET A 174 -20.20 -6.73 1.07
CA MET A 174 -21.13 -5.94 0.26
C MET A 174 -21.47 -6.70 -1.02
#